data_78cf525cffe93a12c052141e018f5dfa
#
_entry.id   78cf525cffe93a12c052141e018f5dfa
#
_cell.length_a   1.000
_cell.length_b   1.000
_cell.length_c   1.000
_cell.angle_alpha   90.00
_cell.angle_beta   90.00
_cell.angle_gamma   90.00
#
_symmetry.space_group_name_H-M   'P 1'
#
loop_
_entity.id
_entity.type
_entity.pdbx_description
1 polymer ?
#
loop_
_entity_poly.entity_id
_entity_poly.type
_entity_poly.pdbx_seq_one_letter_code
_entity_poly.pdbx_strand_id
1 'polypeptide(L)'
;MKSRDEHIQELKQQLDTWNAKIDELEVQAKLAEMENREKYEAEIQRFKKKRDELRKTIEEMAHSGEAAFSELQRGAEQAWEALSEAYKNARQHFKK
;
A
#
# COMPACT_ATOMS: atom_id res chain seq x y z
N MET A 1 -21.95 -10.91 -7.99
CA MET A 1 -21.01 -9.91 -8.52
C MET A 1 -20.93 -8.71 -7.61
N LYS A 2 -19.73 -8.27 -7.33
CA LYS A 2 -19.56 -7.06 -6.55
C LYS A 2 -19.84 -5.83 -7.38
N SER A 3 -20.51 -4.87 -6.79
CA SER A 3 -20.75 -3.59 -7.43
C SER A 3 -19.45 -2.79 -7.48
N ARG A 4 -19.45 -1.75 -8.29
CA ARG A 4 -18.36 -0.80 -8.39
C ARG A 4 -18.03 -0.20 -7.02
N ASP A 5 -19.06 0.21 -6.28
CA ASP A 5 -18.88 0.80 -4.96
C ASP A 5 -18.29 -0.20 -3.97
N GLU A 6 -18.64 -1.47 -4.06
CA GLU A 6 -18.09 -2.51 -3.20
C GLU A 6 -16.61 -2.72 -3.47
N HIS A 7 -16.20 -2.73 -4.75
CA HIS A 7 -14.78 -2.81 -5.11
C HIS A 7 -13.99 -1.64 -4.55
N ILE A 8 -14.53 -0.43 -4.67
CA ILE A 8 -13.89 0.77 -4.14
C ILE A 8 -13.75 0.69 -2.62
N GLN A 9 -14.80 0.23 -1.93
CA GLN A 9 -14.76 0.09 -0.47
C GLN A 9 -13.72 -0.94 -0.03
N GLU A 10 -13.61 -2.05 -0.73
CA GLU A 10 -12.58 -3.06 -0.43
C GLU A 10 -11.18 -2.50 -0.58
N LEU A 11 -10.94 -1.74 -1.65
CA LEU A 11 -9.63 -1.11 -1.87
C LEU A 11 -9.33 -0.07 -0.81
N LYS A 12 -10.32 0.68 -0.36
CA LYS A 12 -10.15 1.63 0.74
C LYS A 12 -9.81 0.93 2.05
N GLN A 13 -10.43 -0.21 2.32
CA GLN A 13 -10.11 -1.01 3.49
C GLN A 13 -8.70 -1.58 3.42
N GLN A 14 -8.27 -2.01 2.25
CA GLN A 14 -6.89 -2.46 2.03
C GLN A 14 -5.91 -1.33 2.26
N LEU A 15 -6.26 -0.12 1.82
CA LEU A 15 -5.45 1.06 2.02
C LEU A 15 -5.30 1.38 3.51
N ASP A 16 -6.40 1.27 4.28
CA ASP A 16 -6.36 1.47 5.73
C ASP A 16 -5.47 0.44 6.41
N THR A 17 -5.56 -0.81 6.00
CA THR A 17 -4.69 -1.88 6.49
C THR A 17 -3.23 -1.54 6.19
N TRP A 18 -2.98 -1.03 4.99
CA TRP A 18 -1.64 -0.64 4.58
C TRP A 18 -1.09 0.50 5.42
N ASN A 19 -1.92 1.51 5.72
CA ASN A 19 -1.55 2.61 6.59
C ASN A 19 -1.14 2.11 7.98
N ALA A 20 -1.88 1.15 8.53
CA ALA A 20 -1.55 0.54 9.81
C ALA A 20 -0.20 -0.19 9.77
N LYS A 21 0.09 -0.88 8.67
CA LYS A 21 1.37 -1.57 8.48
C LYS A 21 2.53 -0.58 8.39
N ILE A 22 2.34 0.54 7.71
CA ILE A 22 3.35 1.59 7.61
C ILE A 22 3.62 2.19 9.00
N ASP A 23 2.57 2.47 9.77
CA ASP A 23 2.69 2.97 11.13
C ASP A 23 3.49 1.99 12.01
N GLU A 24 3.23 0.72 11.87
CA GLU A 24 3.96 -0.34 12.57
C GLU A 24 5.46 -0.31 12.23
N LEU A 25 5.79 -0.14 10.95
CA LEU A 25 7.18 0.00 10.52
C LEU A 25 7.83 1.26 11.10
N GLU A 26 7.08 2.35 11.20
CA GLU A 26 7.58 3.59 11.80
C GLU A 26 7.96 3.37 13.26
N VAL A 27 7.14 2.63 14.01
CA VAL A 27 7.44 2.28 15.39
C VAL A 27 8.71 1.41 15.46
N GLN A 28 8.81 0.41 14.59
CA GLN A 28 9.99 -0.45 14.52
C GLN A 28 11.25 0.36 14.21
N ALA A 29 11.14 1.34 13.31
CA ALA A 29 12.26 2.21 12.94
C ALA A 29 12.76 3.02 14.14
N LYS A 30 11.86 3.52 14.98
CA LYS A 30 12.21 4.29 16.17
C LYS A 30 12.95 3.46 17.20
N LEU A 31 12.65 2.15 17.24
CA LEU A 31 13.27 1.23 18.19
C LEU A 31 14.57 0.62 17.65
N ALA A 32 14.87 0.80 16.38
CA ALA A 32 16.04 0.21 15.74
C ALA A 32 17.30 1.02 16.00
N GLU A 33 18.44 0.36 15.90
CA GLU A 33 19.74 1.02 15.94
C GLU A 33 19.93 1.88 14.67
N MET A 34 20.82 2.84 14.75
CA MET A 34 20.98 3.90 13.75
C MET A 34 21.08 3.39 12.31
N GLU A 35 21.91 2.36 12.07
CA GLU A 35 22.08 1.80 10.73
C GLU A 35 20.80 1.17 10.20
N ASN A 36 20.12 0.40 11.06
CA ASN A 36 18.85 -0.23 10.69
C ASN A 36 17.74 0.80 10.53
N ARG A 37 17.77 1.86 11.32
CA ARG A 37 16.80 2.94 11.21
C ARG A 37 16.79 3.57 9.84
N GLU A 38 17.96 3.82 9.25
CA GLU A 38 18.06 4.38 7.91
C GLU A 38 17.42 3.47 6.87
N LYS A 39 17.64 2.16 7.00
CA LYS A 39 17.04 1.16 6.10
C LYS A 39 15.51 1.14 6.24
N TYR A 40 15.01 1.17 7.48
CA TYR A 40 13.57 1.25 7.73
C TYR A 40 12.97 2.51 7.14
N GLU A 41 13.62 3.65 7.34
CA GLU A 41 13.12 4.93 6.83
C GLU A 41 13.04 4.93 5.30
N ALA A 42 14.04 4.38 4.62
CA ALA A 42 14.02 4.27 3.18
C ALA A 42 12.84 3.41 2.70
N GLU A 43 12.60 2.28 3.33
CA GLU A 43 11.47 1.42 3.00
C GLU A 43 10.13 2.08 3.29
N ILE A 44 10.04 2.77 4.43
CA ILE A 44 8.82 3.51 4.82
C ILE A 44 8.47 4.56 3.78
N GLN A 45 9.46 5.34 3.32
CA GLN A 45 9.22 6.34 2.28
C GLN A 45 8.73 5.72 0.97
N ARG A 46 9.31 4.58 0.61
CA ARG A 46 8.88 3.85 -0.57
C ARG A 46 7.44 3.38 -0.44
N PHE A 47 7.07 2.83 0.71
CA PHE A 47 5.71 2.36 0.96
C PHE A 47 4.71 3.50 0.99
N LYS A 48 5.08 4.65 1.57
CA LYS A 48 4.21 5.84 1.59
C LYS A 48 3.95 6.34 0.17
N LYS A 49 4.96 6.35 -0.66
CA LYS A 49 4.83 6.76 -2.05
C LYS A 49 3.88 5.82 -2.81
N LYS A 50 4.04 4.52 -2.64
CA LYS A 50 3.17 3.52 -3.25
C LYS A 50 1.74 3.63 -2.74
N ARG A 51 1.57 3.85 -1.44
CA ARG A 51 0.27 4.07 -0.83
C ARG A 51 -0.43 5.27 -1.45
N ASP A 52 0.28 6.38 -1.62
CA ASP A 52 -0.29 7.59 -2.19
C ASP A 52 -0.68 7.38 -3.65
N GLU A 53 0.11 6.63 -4.42
CA GLU A 53 -0.23 6.27 -5.79
C GLU A 53 -1.50 5.42 -5.84
N LEU A 54 -1.62 4.46 -4.93
CA LEU A 54 -2.81 3.61 -4.83
C LEU A 54 -4.05 4.43 -4.44
N ARG A 55 -3.90 5.34 -3.48
CA ARG A 55 -4.99 6.25 -3.07
C ARG A 55 -5.49 7.06 -4.26
N LYS A 56 -4.57 7.60 -5.04
CA LYS A 56 -4.90 8.39 -6.23
C LYS A 56 -5.66 7.54 -7.24
N THR A 57 -5.21 6.31 -7.46
CA THR A 57 -5.88 5.38 -8.37
C THR A 57 -7.31 5.10 -7.90
N ILE A 58 -7.51 4.88 -6.61
CA ILE A 58 -8.83 4.64 -6.04
C ILE A 58 -9.75 5.86 -6.24
N GLU A 59 -9.22 7.06 -6.04
CA GLU A 59 -9.98 8.29 -6.28
C GLU A 59 -10.38 8.43 -7.75
N GLU A 60 -9.47 8.11 -8.66
CA GLU A 60 -9.77 8.12 -10.09
C GLU A 60 -10.85 7.11 -10.46
N MET A 61 -10.83 5.94 -9.81
CA MET A 61 -11.86 4.92 -10.02
C MET A 61 -13.26 5.43 -9.68
N ALA A 62 -13.38 6.24 -8.62
CA ALA A 62 -14.66 6.79 -8.19
C ALA A 62 -15.28 7.72 -9.21
N HIS A 63 -14.47 8.31 -10.09
CA HIS A 63 -14.92 9.29 -11.09
C HIS A 63 -14.80 8.79 -12.53
N SER A 64 -14.42 7.52 -12.73
CA SER A 64 -14.17 6.99 -14.06
C SER A 64 -15.41 6.37 -14.71
N GLY A 65 -15.39 6.24 -16.04
CA GLY A 65 -16.34 5.43 -16.77
C GLY A 65 -16.03 3.95 -16.62
N GLU A 66 -16.90 3.08 -17.12
CA GLU A 66 -16.79 1.64 -16.95
C GLU A 66 -15.48 1.05 -17.50
N ALA A 67 -15.08 1.45 -18.69
CA ALA A 67 -13.86 0.94 -19.30
C ALA A 67 -12.62 1.35 -18.50
N ALA A 68 -12.55 2.62 -18.12
CA ALA A 68 -11.45 3.14 -17.31
C ALA A 68 -11.44 2.50 -15.93
N PHE A 69 -12.63 2.26 -15.35
CA PHE A 69 -12.74 1.62 -14.05
C PHE A 69 -12.08 0.23 -14.05
N SER A 70 -12.35 -0.59 -15.07
CA SER A 70 -11.75 -1.91 -15.20
C SER A 70 -10.23 -1.87 -15.23
N GLU A 71 -9.67 -0.95 -16.00
CA GLU A 71 -8.22 -0.80 -16.09
C GLU A 71 -7.61 -0.32 -14.77
N LEU A 72 -8.26 0.66 -14.14
CA LEU A 72 -7.79 1.20 -12.87
C LEU A 72 -7.88 0.14 -11.76
N GLN A 73 -8.95 -0.66 -11.76
CA GLN A 73 -9.11 -1.75 -10.81
C GLN A 73 -7.99 -2.77 -10.93
N ARG A 74 -7.67 -3.17 -12.16
CA ARG A 74 -6.58 -4.10 -12.42
C ARG A 74 -5.25 -3.54 -11.94
N GLY A 75 -4.98 -2.27 -12.24
CA GLY A 75 -3.78 -1.59 -11.78
C GLY A 75 -3.70 -1.51 -10.27
N ALA A 76 -4.82 -1.24 -9.60
CA ALA A 76 -4.88 -1.19 -8.14
C ALA A 76 -4.61 -2.56 -7.52
N GLU A 77 -5.17 -3.61 -8.09
CA GLU A 77 -4.93 -4.98 -7.60
C GLU A 77 -3.47 -5.39 -7.76
N GLN A 78 -2.86 -5.07 -8.90
CA GLN A 78 -1.45 -5.34 -9.14
C GLN A 78 -0.56 -4.55 -8.19
N ALA A 79 -0.89 -3.29 -7.95
CA ALA A 79 -0.16 -2.44 -7.00
C ALA A 79 -0.26 -3.01 -5.59
N TRP A 80 -1.45 -3.47 -5.20
CA TRP A 80 -1.67 -4.09 -3.89
C TRP A 80 -0.82 -5.35 -3.71
N GLU A 81 -0.80 -6.22 -4.70
CA GLU A 81 0.02 -7.43 -4.67
C GLU A 81 1.51 -7.10 -4.55
N ALA A 82 1.97 -6.14 -5.34
CA ALA A 82 3.37 -5.71 -5.31
C ALA A 82 3.75 -5.13 -3.94
N LEU A 83 2.87 -4.32 -3.35
CA LEU A 83 3.07 -3.76 -2.02
C LEU A 83 3.12 -4.84 -0.95
N SER A 84 2.19 -5.78 -1.01
CA SER A 84 2.11 -6.88 -0.04
C SER A 84 3.37 -7.73 -0.08
N GLU A 85 3.85 -8.03 -1.26
CA GLU A 85 5.07 -8.82 -1.44
C GLU A 85 6.31 -8.05 -0.98
N ALA A 86 6.39 -6.77 -1.34
CA ALA A 86 7.50 -5.92 -0.90
C ALA A 86 7.54 -5.79 0.63
N TYR A 87 6.38 -5.62 1.26
CA TYR A 87 6.29 -5.55 2.71
C TYR A 87 6.74 -6.85 3.37
N LYS A 88 6.30 -7.97 2.83
CA LYS A 88 6.68 -9.30 3.32
C LYS A 88 8.18 -9.51 3.24
N ASN A 89 8.80 -9.13 2.13
CA ASN A 89 10.24 -9.24 1.94
C ASN A 89 10.99 -8.30 2.87
N ALA A 90 10.54 -7.08 3.03
CA ALA A 90 11.15 -6.11 3.93
C ALA A 90 11.09 -6.61 5.38
N ARG A 91 9.95 -7.16 5.79
CA ARG A 91 9.77 -7.68 7.13
C ARG A 91 10.72 -8.84 7.42
N GLN A 92 10.89 -9.75 6.46
CA GLN A 92 11.84 -10.86 6.60
C GLN A 92 13.28 -10.36 6.70
N HIS A 93 13.62 -9.34 5.93
CA HIS A 93 14.95 -8.75 5.92
C HIS A 93 15.32 -8.12 7.27
N PHE A 94 14.34 -7.50 7.93
CA PHE A 94 14.56 -6.82 9.21
C PHE A 94 14.35 -7.70 10.43
N LYS A 95 13.97 -8.94 10.23
CA LYS A 95 13.58 -9.85 11.31
C LYS A 95 14.75 -10.62 11.91
N LYS A 96 15.93 -10.15 11.81
CA LYS A 96 17.09 -10.83 12.42
C LYS A 96 17.41 -10.25 13.77
#